data_14c3d6c779deee188294eee9d13e6039
#
_entry.id   14c3d6c779deee188294eee9d13e6039
#
_cell.length_a   1.000
_cell.length_b   1.000
_cell.length_c   1.000
_cell.angle_alpha   90.00
_cell.angle_beta   90.00
_cell.angle_gamma   90.00
#
_symmetry.space_group_name_H-M   'P 1'
#
loop_
_entity.id
_entity.type
_entity.pdbx_description
1 polymer ?
#
loop_
_entity_poly.entity_id
_entity_poly.type
_entity_poly.pdbx_seq_one_letter_code
_entity_poly.pdbx_strand_id
1 'polypeptide(L)'
;MPSAVTIKRLKKVVGGKSILKSIDLAVRPGEFLTLVGPSGCGKSTLLRVISGLTEFTSGSVLIDDKEVSELAPRERGVAMVFQSYALYPHMSVAENIATPLNMAELSSLERAPLIGRLFGAEKRRSIEDRVRAAARLVELEPYLQMKPSQLSGGQRQRVAIARAMVRRPGVFLMDEPLSNLDARLRTHMRGKIAELHQRLGATFIYVTHDQSEAMTLSDRIALMMEGEIIQLGTPDELYERPDNIRVAKFIGSPEINLLPALVRSGRLIFNGQATALRIASPDSTVTIGIRAQRVHTADVDADGPLIQLTVHREETLGEDVLLYGETAVDGRSY
;
A
#
# COMPACT_ATOMS: atom_id res chain seq x y z
N MET A 1 -20.57 1.33 8.15
CA MET A 1 -20.68 0.96 6.73
C MET A 1 -19.40 1.41 6.06
N PRO A 2 -18.93 0.74 4.98
CA PRO A 2 -17.79 1.21 4.23
C PRO A 2 -18.08 2.57 3.61
N SER A 3 -17.06 3.45 3.57
CA SER A 3 -17.20 4.81 3.06
C SER A 3 -16.34 5.03 1.82
N ALA A 4 -16.86 5.78 0.85
CA ALA A 4 -16.08 6.24 -0.30
C ALA A 4 -15.11 7.35 0.12
N VAL A 5 -13.95 7.43 -0.55
CA VAL A 5 -13.01 8.56 -0.40
C VAL A 5 -12.73 9.15 -1.76
N THR A 6 -12.99 10.45 -1.91
CA THR A 6 -12.72 11.17 -3.16
C THR A 6 -11.78 12.34 -2.88
N ILE A 7 -10.71 12.41 -3.64
CA ILE A 7 -9.70 13.47 -3.58
C ILE A 7 -9.74 14.20 -4.91
N LYS A 8 -9.85 15.53 -4.89
CA LYS A 8 -9.95 16.35 -6.10
C LYS A 8 -8.85 17.41 -6.10
N ARG A 9 -7.98 17.35 -7.11
CA ARG A 9 -6.91 18.31 -7.40
C ARG A 9 -6.09 18.71 -6.15
N LEU A 10 -5.80 17.74 -5.28
CA LEU A 10 -5.14 17.95 -4.01
C LEU A 10 -3.67 18.32 -4.22
N LYS A 11 -3.27 19.48 -3.68
CA LYS A 11 -1.89 19.98 -3.69
C LYS A 11 -1.38 20.19 -2.27
N LYS A 12 -0.12 19.84 -2.05
CA LYS A 12 0.59 20.13 -0.79
C LYS A 12 1.97 20.68 -1.10
N VAL A 13 2.23 21.91 -0.62
CA VAL A 13 3.54 22.57 -0.72
C VAL A 13 4.10 22.76 0.68
N VAL A 14 5.37 22.44 0.89
CA VAL A 14 6.09 22.62 2.15
C VAL A 14 7.44 23.25 1.84
N GLY A 15 7.71 24.42 2.42
CA GLY A 15 8.98 25.12 2.21
C GLY A 15 9.29 25.41 0.72
N GLY A 16 8.27 25.74 -0.07
CA GLY A 16 8.40 25.97 -1.52
C GLY A 16 8.49 24.70 -2.37
N LYS A 17 8.63 23.50 -1.76
CA LYS A 17 8.68 22.22 -2.49
C LYS A 17 7.28 21.61 -2.58
N SER A 18 6.84 21.26 -3.79
CA SER A 18 5.58 20.55 -4.02
C SER A 18 5.75 19.08 -3.63
N ILE A 19 5.04 18.66 -2.60
CA ILE A 19 5.02 17.26 -2.10
C ILE A 19 3.92 16.46 -2.79
N LEU A 20 2.74 17.09 -2.99
CA LEU A 20 1.63 16.52 -3.77
C LEU A 20 1.28 17.52 -4.88
N LYS A 21 1.22 17.01 -6.12
CA LYS A 21 1.06 17.83 -7.33
C LYS A 21 -0.29 17.54 -8.01
N SER A 22 -1.39 18.07 -7.47
CA SER A 22 -2.72 17.88 -8.08
C SER A 22 -3.17 16.41 -8.13
N ILE A 23 -3.28 15.77 -6.96
CA ILE A 23 -3.76 14.40 -6.86
C ILE A 23 -5.27 14.35 -7.06
N ASP A 24 -5.70 13.51 -7.99
CA ASP A 24 -7.08 13.08 -8.18
C ASP A 24 -7.17 11.58 -7.88
N LEU A 25 -8.05 11.19 -6.96
CA LEU A 25 -8.19 9.79 -6.55
C LEU A 25 -9.62 9.52 -6.07
N ALA A 26 -10.22 8.46 -6.57
CA ALA A 26 -11.50 7.95 -6.09
C ALA A 26 -11.34 6.51 -5.59
N VAL A 27 -11.66 6.29 -4.31
CA VAL A 27 -11.66 4.99 -3.64
C VAL A 27 -13.10 4.57 -3.38
N ARG A 28 -13.46 3.38 -3.82
CA ARG A 28 -14.82 2.85 -3.72
C ARG A 28 -15.12 2.38 -2.29
N PRO A 29 -16.39 2.38 -1.86
CA PRO A 29 -16.75 1.79 -0.58
C PRO A 29 -16.34 0.31 -0.51
N GLY A 30 -15.67 -0.09 0.57
CA GLY A 30 -15.22 -1.46 0.79
C GLY A 30 -13.98 -1.88 -0.03
N GLU A 31 -13.39 -0.98 -0.79
CA GLU A 31 -12.20 -1.24 -1.61
C GLU A 31 -10.93 -1.33 -0.75
N PHE A 32 -10.03 -2.25 -1.10
CA PHE A 32 -8.65 -2.26 -0.64
C PHE A 32 -7.76 -1.56 -1.67
N LEU A 33 -7.48 -0.29 -1.47
CA LEU A 33 -6.58 0.49 -2.32
C LEU A 33 -5.19 0.55 -1.70
N THR A 34 -4.15 0.21 -2.48
CA THR A 34 -2.76 0.41 -2.05
C THR A 34 -2.11 1.59 -2.76
N LEU A 35 -1.47 2.45 -1.98
CA LEU A 35 -0.56 3.50 -2.48
C LEU A 35 0.85 2.94 -2.44
N VAL A 36 1.48 2.78 -3.59
CA VAL A 36 2.84 2.24 -3.73
C VAL A 36 3.73 3.24 -4.47
N GLY A 37 5.04 3.15 -4.29
CA GLY A 37 5.99 4.02 -4.97
C GLY A 37 7.28 4.24 -4.18
N PRO A 38 8.29 4.90 -4.75
CA PRO A 38 9.58 5.18 -4.10
C PRO A 38 9.42 5.94 -2.79
N SER A 39 10.43 5.83 -1.91
CA SER A 39 10.47 6.62 -0.68
C SER A 39 10.45 8.11 -0.98
N GLY A 40 9.68 8.88 -0.19
CA GLY A 40 9.57 10.33 -0.35
C GLY A 40 8.66 10.82 -1.48
N CYS A 41 7.95 9.94 -2.22
CA CYS A 41 7.05 10.36 -3.31
C CYS A 41 5.71 10.96 -2.83
N GLY A 42 5.41 10.99 -1.52
CA GLY A 42 4.23 11.66 -0.97
C GLY A 42 3.15 10.74 -0.39
N LYS A 43 3.28 9.41 -0.40
CA LYS A 43 2.27 8.44 0.07
C LYS A 43 1.78 8.72 1.50
N SER A 44 2.68 8.73 2.47
CA SER A 44 2.34 8.99 3.88
C SER A 44 1.80 10.41 4.08
N THR A 45 2.25 11.37 3.26
CA THR A 45 1.70 12.74 3.28
C THR A 45 0.24 12.73 2.83
N LEU A 46 -0.08 12.03 1.74
CA LEU A 46 -1.45 11.88 1.25
C LEU A 46 -2.34 11.23 2.31
N LEU A 47 -1.86 10.17 2.94
CA LEU A 47 -2.60 9.49 4.02
C LEU A 47 -2.88 10.41 5.21
N ARG A 48 -1.89 11.22 5.62
CA ARG A 48 -2.04 12.21 6.71
C ARG A 48 -2.98 13.35 6.34
N VAL A 49 -3.05 13.75 5.08
CA VAL A 49 -4.03 14.72 4.60
C VAL A 49 -5.45 14.15 4.67
N ILE A 50 -5.66 12.91 4.21
CA ILE A 50 -6.97 12.23 4.28
C ILE A 50 -7.43 12.13 5.74
N SER A 51 -6.51 11.77 6.66
CA SER A 51 -6.83 11.66 8.09
C SER A 51 -7.05 13.00 8.80
N GLY A 52 -6.70 14.12 8.17
CA GLY A 52 -6.78 15.45 8.79
C GLY A 52 -5.62 15.77 9.74
N LEU A 53 -4.58 14.94 9.76
CA LEU A 53 -3.38 15.19 10.58
C LEU A 53 -2.42 16.20 9.95
N THR A 54 -2.62 16.53 8.70
CA THR A 54 -1.79 17.48 7.95
C THR A 54 -2.70 18.29 7.03
N GLU A 55 -2.53 19.61 7.07
CA GLU A 55 -3.19 20.54 6.15
C GLU A 55 -2.64 20.37 4.73
N PHE A 56 -3.38 20.82 3.73
CA PHE A 56 -2.98 20.86 2.34
C PHE A 56 -3.12 22.28 1.77
N THR A 57 -2.52 22.53 0.61
CA THR A 57 -2.44 23.88 0.03
C THR A 57 -3.70 24.24 -0.78
N SER A 58 -4.23 23.29 -1.54
CA SER A 58 -5.44 23.46 -2.33
C SER A 58 -6.03 22.10 -2.75
N GLY A 59 -7.27 22.10 -3.21
CA GLY A 59 -8.02 20.90 -3.56
C GLY A 59 -9.08 20.58 -2.50
N SER A 60 -9.63 19.38 -2.52
CA SER A 60 -10.61 18.93 -1.53
C SER A 60 -10.51 17.44 -1.25
N VAL A 61 -10.94 17.04 -0.04
CA VAL A 61 -11.09 15.65 0.39
C VAL A 61 -12.54 15.44 0.80
N LEU A 62 -13.19 14.44 0.20
CA LEU A 62 -14.58 14.08 0.48
C LEU A 62 -14.62 12.64 1.01
N ILE A 63 -15.47 12.39 2.00
CA ILE A 63 -15.81 11.06 2.51
C ILE A 63 -17.33 10.92 2.44
N ASP A 64 -17.84 9.92 1.70
CA ASP A 64 -19.26 9.74 1.40
C ASP A 64 -19.90 11.04 0.85
N ASP A 65 -19.22 11.65 -0.14
CA ASP A 65 -19.60 12.92 -0.79
C ASP A 65 -19.66 14.15 0.13
N LYS A 66 -19.31 14.00 1.42
CA LYS A 66 -19.19 15.13 2.35
C LYS A 66 -17.77 15.64 2.35
N GLU A 67 -17.60 16.94 2.14
CA GLU A 67 -16.30 17.57 2.28
C GLU A 67 -15.84 17.54 3.74
N VAL A 68 -14.63 17.00 3.97
CA VAL A 68 -14.05 16.83 5.31
C VAL A 68 -12.79 17.67 5.52
N SER A 69 -12.49 18.55 4.58
CA SER A 69 -11.26 19.34 4.57
C SER A 69 -11.06 20.14 5.86
N GLU A 70 -12.13 20.79 6.35
CA GLU A 70 -12.14 21.61 7.57
C GLU A 70 -12.40 20.82 8.86
N LEU A 71 -12.74 19.53 8.74
CA LEU A 71 -13.07 18.71 9.92
C LEU A 71 -11.80 18.24 10.64
N ALA A 72 -11.86 18.27 11.97
CA ALA A 72 -10.81 17.69 12.81
C ALA A 72 -10.70 16.15 12.57
N PRO A 73 -9.52 15.54 12.78
CA PRO A 73 -9.30 14.10 12.51
C PRO A 73 -10.34 13.16 13.14
N ARG A 74 -10.78 13.47 14.37
CA ARG A 74 -11.78 12.69 15.11
C ARG A 74 -13.17 12.69 14.47
N GLU A 75 -13.48 13.68 13.63
CA GLU A 75 -14.80 13.92 13.04
C GLU A 75 -14.92 13.34 11.62
N ARG A 76 -13.79 12.91 11.00
CA ARG A 76 -13.73 12.41 9.63
C ARG A 76 -14.21 10.96 9.48
N GLY A 77 -14.48 10.24 10.58
CA GLY A 77 -14.90 8.83 10.51
C GLY A 77 -13.82 7.86 10.04
N VAL A 78 -12.57 8.26 10.06
CA VAL A 78 -11.42 7.45 9.65
C VAL A 78 -10.64 6.95 10.87
N ALA A 79 -9.93 5.82 10.71
CA ALA A 79 -8.95 5.36 11.67
C ALA A 79 -7.59 5.18 11.01
N MET A 80 -6.52 5.57 11.70
CA MET A 80 -5.17 5.49 11.18
C MET A 80 -4.30 4.55 12.03
N VAL A 81 -3.59 3.65 11.34
CA VAL A 81 -2.53 2.81 11.88
C VAL A 81 -1.20 3.37 11.39
N PHE A 82 -0.35 3.80 12.32
CA PHE A 82 0.95 4.40 12.03
C PHE A 82 2.05 3.33 11.89
N GLN A 83 3.07 3.62 11.14
CA GLN A 83 4.27 2.78 10.99
C GLN A 83 4.92 2.40 12.33
N SER A 84 4.98 3.33 13.29
CA SER A 84 5.50 3.09 14.64
C SER A 84 4.49 2.47 15.61
N TYR A 85 3.29 2.11 15.11
CA TYR A 85 2.13 1.65 15.90
C TYR A 85 1.57 2.70 16.87
N ALA A 86 2.34 3.67 17.30
CA ALA A 86 1.99 4.76 18.22
C ALA A 86 1.22 4.27 19.47
N LEU A 87 1.65 3.17 20.08
CA LEU A 87 1.06 2.63 21.29
C LEU A 87 1.52 3.45 22.52
N TYR A 88 0.62 3.57 23.48
CA TYR A 88 0.91 4.18 24.79
C TYR A 88 1.68 3.17 25.65
N PRO A 89 3.00 3.37 25.93
CA PRO A 89 3.86 2.35 26.53
C PRO A 89 3.52 2.06 28.00
N HIS A 90 2.90 3.02 28.69
CA HIS A 90 2.50 2.91 30.09
C HIS A 90 1.14 2.22 30.30
N MET A 91 0.34 2.10 29.23
CA MET A 91 -0.98 1.49 29.24
C MET A 91 -0.89 0.00 28.86
N SER A 92 -1.79 -0.82 29.39
CA SER A 92 -2.01 -2.20 28.96
C SER A 92 -2.56 -2.28 27.53
N VAL A 93 -2.60 -3.47 26.95
CA VAL A 93 -3.26 -3.75 25.65
C VAL A 93 -4.74 -3.31 25.70
N ALA A 94 -5.46 -3.71 26.75
CA ALA A 94 -6.86 -3.35 26.92
C ALA A 94 -7.06 -1.83 26.96
N GLU A 95 -6.25 -1.11 27.71
CA GLU A 95 -6.29 0.34 27.82
C GLU A 95 -5.95 1.03 26.51
N ASN A 96 -4.92 0.54 25.77
CA ASN A 96 -4.61 1.04 24.44
C ASN A 96 -5.79 0.92 23.49
N ILE A 97 -6.45 -0.24 23.45
CA ILE A 97 -7.63 -0.47 22.60
C ILE A 97 -8.82 0.39 23.06
N ALA A 98 -9.03 0.55 24.37
CA ALA A 98 -10.14 1.33 24.93
C ALA A 98 -10.01 2.84 24.71
N THR A 99 -8.79 3.37 24.53
CA THR A 99 -8.51 4.81 24.47
C THR A 99 -9.45 5.59 23.53
N PRO A 100 -9.68 5.17 22.26
CA PRO A 100 -10.57 5.92 21.36
C PRO A 100 -12.01 5.96 21.81
N LEU A 101 -12.49 4.90 22.50
CA LEU A 101 -13.85 4.84 23.05
C LEU A 101 -13.97 5.71 24.29
N ASN A 102 -13.00 5.62 25.20
CA ASN A 102 -12.96 6.45 26.39
C ASN A 102 -12.99 7.94 26.06
N MET A 103 -12.28 8.33 25.00
CA MET A 103 -12.25 9.74 24.56
C MET A 103 -13.55 10.18 23.88
N ALA A 104 -14.27 9.28 23.22
CA ALA A 104 -15.51 9.58 22.51
C ALA A 104 -16.75 9.54 23.40
N GLU A 105 -16.83 8.59 24.35
CA GLU A 105 -18.06 8.24 25.05
C GLU A 105 -18.08 8.65 26.52
N LEU A 106 -16.90 8.83 27.15
CA LEU A 106 -16.79 9.25 28.53
C LEU A 106 -16.56 10.76 28.65
N SER A 107 -17.36 11.41 29.50
CA SER A 107 -17.14 12.81 29.87
C SER A 107 -15.84 12.99 30.66
N SER A 108 -15.40 14.24 30.85
CA SER A 108 -14.18 14.55 31.62
C SER A 108 -14.28 14.04 33.07
N LEU A 109 -15.47 14.09 33.68
CA LEU A 109 -15.72 13.59 35.02
C LEU A 109 -15.66 12.05 35.08
N GLU A 110 -16.26 11.35 34.10
CA GLU A 110 -16.23 9.90 34.01
C GLU A 110 -14.82 9.34 33.72
N ARG A 111 -13.92 10.15 33.15
CA ARG A 111 -12.50 9.80 32.93
C ARG A 111 -11.61 10.04 34.14
N ALA A 112 -12.06 10.79 35.13
CA ALA A 112 -11.27 11.11 36.33
C ALA A 112 -10.97 9.82 37.13
N PRO A 113 -9.72 9.59 37.59
CA PRO A 113 -9.28 8.31 38.13
C PRO A 113 -10.01 7.84 39.40
N LEU A 114 -10.45 8.77 40.24
CA LEU A 114 -11.10 8.46 41.53
C LEU A 114 -12.63 8.58 41.43
N ILE A 115 -13.13 9.68 40.89
CA ILE A 115 -14.56 10.02 40.84
C ILE A 115 -15.24 9.25 39.69
N GLY A 116 -14.56 9.03 38.60
CA GLY A 116 -15.11 8.38 37.42
C GLY A 116 -15.56 6.95 37.64
N ARG A 117 -15.04 6.23 38.67
CA ARG A 117 -15.50 4.88 39.02
C ARG A 117 -16.92 4.85 39.56
N LEU A 118 -17.39 5.96 40.10
CA LEU A 118 -18.77 6.09 40.65
C LEU A 118 -19.81 6.40 39.56
N PHE A 119 -19.35 6.89 38.40
CA PHE A 119 -20.22 7.29 37.31
C PHE A 119 -19.88 6.52 36.04
N GLY A 120 -20.87 6.19 35.20
CA GLY A 120 -20.70 5.59 33.90
C GLY A 120 -20.32 4.10 33.88
N ALA A 121 -20.71 3.32 34.92
CA ALA A 121 -20.43 1.88 35.00
C ALA A 121 -20.95 1.11 33.79
N GLU A 122 -22.14 1.42 33.30
CA GLU A 122 -22.75 0.79 32.13
C GLU A 122 -21.93 1.07 30.84
N LYS A 123 -21.53 2.34 30.62
CA LYS A 123 -20.68 2.72 29.49
C LYS A 123 -19.34 1.99 29.53
N ARG A 124 -18.70 1.88 30.70
CA ARG A 124 -17.43 1.16 30.86
C ARG A 124 -17.57 -0.31 30.51
N ARG A 125 -18.65 -0.96 30.97
CA ARG A 125 -18.93 -2.36 30.64
C ARG A 125 -19.11 -2.54 29.14
N SER A 126 -19.86 -1.66 28.48
CA SER A 126 -20.01 -1.65 27.02
C SER A 126 -18.66 -1.47 26.31
N ILE A 127 -17.80 -0.57 26.81
CA ILE A 127 -16.44 -0.37 26.26
C ILE A 127 -15.59 -1.63 26.45
N GLU A 128 -15.62 -2.27 27.63
CA GLU A 128 -14.89 -3.51 27.89
C GLU A 128 -15.32 -4.64 26.96
N ASP A 129 -16.61 -4.81 26.73
CA ASP A 129 -17.14 -5.82 25.81
C ASP A 129 -16.67 -5.60 24.37
N ARG A 130 -16.67 -4.33 23.91
CA ARG A 130 -16.16 -3.95 22.58
C ARG A 130 -14.65 -4.13 22.46
N VAL A 131 -13.89 -3.83 23.50
CA VAL A 131 -12.45 -4.08 23.57
C VAL A 131 -12.14 -5.57 23.47
N ARG A 132 -12.86 -6.42 24.22
CA ARG A 132 -12.72 -7.88 24.14
C ARG A 132 -13.07 -8.40 22.75
N ALA A 133 -14.17 -7.93 22.17
CA ALA A 133 -14.58 -8.30 20.82
C ALA A 133 -13.51 -7.92 19.78
N ALA A 134 -12.95 -6.70 19.88
CA ALA A 134 -11.86 -6.27 19.00
C ALA A 134 -10.59 -7.11 19.22
N ALA A 135 -10.23 -7.42 20.47
CA ALA A 135 -9.07 -8.24 20.78
C ALA A 135 -9.20 -9.69 20.25
N ARG A 136 -10.40 -10.28 20.29
CA ARG A 136 -10.66 -11.61 19.72
C ARG A 136 -10.45 -11.65 18.22
N LEU A 137 -10.90 -10.64 17.49
CA LEU A 137 -10.75 -10.56 16.03
C LEU A 137 -9.29 -10.58 15.59
N VAL A 138 -8.37 -10.10 16.43
CA VAL A 138 -6.93 -10.05 16.14
C VAL A 138 -6.11 -10.99 17.05
N GLU A 139 -6.75 -11.96 17.73
CA GLU A 139 -6.10 -12.98 18.57
C GLU A 139 -5.24 -12.38 19.70
N LEU A 140 -5.74 -11.33 20.37
CA LEU A 140 -5.05 -10.65 21.47
C LEU A 140 -5.71 -10.83 22.84
N GLU A 141 -6.79 -11.61 22.95
CA GLU A 141 -7.51 -11.78 24.21
C GLU A 141 -6.62 -12.24 25.39
N PRO A 142 -5.66 -13.18 25.21
CA PRO A 142 -4.75 -13.60 26.28
C PRO A 142 -3.78 -12.50 26.75
N TYR A 143 -3.56 -11.47 25.94
CA TYR A 143 -2.55 -10.44 26.17
C TYR A 143 -3.13 -9.12 26.67
N LEU A 144 -4.45 -9.04 26.97
CA LEU A 144 -5.16 -7.80 27.31
C LEU A 144 -4.54 -7.04 28.49
N GLN A 145 -3.95 -7.75 29.47
CA GLN A 145 -3.33 -7.16 30.67
C GLN A 145 -1.84 -6.82 30.49
N MET A 146 -1.23 -7.24 29.38
CA MET A 146 0.20 -6.99 29.13
C MET A 146 0.43 -5.57 28.64
N LYS A 147 1.66 -5.07 28.86
CA LYS A 147 2.11 -3.78 28.30
C LYS A 147 2.79 -3.97 26.94
N PRO A 148 2.84 -2.93 26.08
CA PRO A 148 3.49 -2.99 24.77
C PRO A 148 4.95 -3.48 24.80
N SER A 149 5.69 -3.21 25.86
CA SER A 149 7.09 -3.68 26.03
C SER A 149 7.23 -5.19 26.16
N GLN A 150 6.17 -5.90 26.53
CA GLN A 150 6.13 -7.35 26.73
C GLN A 150 5.66 -8.10 25.47
N LEU A 151 5.35 -7.38 24.39
CA LEU A 151 4.77 -7.91 23.17
C LEU A 151 5.81 -8.02 22.05
N SER A 152 5.63 -9.02 21.17
CA SER A 152 6.34 -9.09 19.90
C SER A 152 5.94 -7.96 18.94
N GLY A 153 6.72 -7.75 17.86
CA GLY A 153 6.38 -6.76 16.81
C GLY A 153 4.99 -6.96 16.22
N GLY A 154 4.67 -8.19 15.84
CA GLY A 154 3.35 -8.53 15.28
C GLY A 154 2.21 -8.39 16.30
N GLN A 155 2.45 -8.66 17.59
CA GLN A 155 1.47 -8.41 18.63
C GLN A 155 1.21 -6.92 18.82
N ARG A 156 2.26 -6.08 18.85
CA ARG A 156 2.11 -4.61 18.91
C ARG A 156 1.31 -4.07 17.72
N GLN A 157 1.58 -4.56 16.54
CA GLN A 157 0.82 -4.20 15.34
C GLN A 157 -0.66 -4.57 15.49
N ARG A 158 -0.97 -5.80 15.93
CA ARG A 158 -2.36 -6.24 16.16
C ARG A 158 -3.07 -5.36 17.19
N VAL A 159 -2.36 -4.87 18.24
CA VAL A 159 -2.93 -3.90 19.19
C VAL A 159 -3.28 -2.59 18.50
N ALA A 160 -2.41 -2.06 17.61
CA ALA A 160 -2.69 -0.83 16.87
C ALA A 160 -3.90 -1.00 15.94
N ILE A 161 -4.02 -2.14 15.27
CA ILE A 161 -5.19 -2.49 14.44
C ILE A 161 -6.45 -2.59 15.30
N ALA A 162 -6.43 -3.31 16.43
CA ALA A 162 -7.58 -3.43 17.33
C ALA A 162 -8.04 -2.06 17.85
N ARG A 163 -7.08 -1.18 18.21
CA ARG A 163 -7.37 0.20 18.61
C ARG A 163 -8.02 1.01 17.48
N ALA A 164 -7.58 0.82 16.25
CA ALA A 164 -8.17 1.49 15.10
C ALA A 164 -9.61 1.00 14.84
N MET A 165 -9.87 -0.30 14.90
CA MET A 165 -11.15 -0.90 14.53
C MET A 165 -12.24 -0.81 15.61
N VAL A 166 -11.89 -0.57 16.88
CA VAL A 166 -12.86 -0.56 17.98
C VAL A 166 -13.96 0.51 17.83
N ARG A 167 -13.70 1.57 17.10
CA ARG A 167 -14.66 2.63 16.71
C ARG A 167 -15.50 2.31 15.48
N ARG A 168 -15.23 1.19 14.81
CA ARG A 168 -15.88 0.78 13.54
C ARG A 168 -15.83 1.90 12.49
N PRO A 169 -14.65 2.38 12.10
CA PRO A 169 -14.53 3.43 11.09
C PRO A 169 -15.00 2.96 9.73
N GLY A 170 -15.48 3.88 8.89
CA GLY A 170 -15.81 3.61 7.50
C GLY A 170 -14.57 3.43 6.62
N VAL A 171 -13.45 4.07 7.01
CA VAL A 171 -12.17 4.03 6.28
C VAL A 171 -11.01 3.72 7.23
N PHE A 172 -10.19 2.74 6.85
CA PHE A 172 -8.91 2.44 7.49
C PHE A 172 -7.75 3.00 6.66
N LEU A 173 -6.89 3.76 7.32
CA LEU A 173 -5.67 4.31 6.76
C LEU A 173 -4.47 3.61 7.41
N MET A 174 -3.63 2.93 6.63
CA MET A 174 -2.50 2.16 7.13
C MET A 174 -1.18 2.65 6.51
N ASP A 175 -0.32 3.27 7.33
CA ASP A 175 0.96 3.83 6.91
C ASP A 175 2.09 2.84 7.18
N GLU A 176 2.50 2.06 6.18
CA GLU A 176 3.56 1.04 6.22
C GLU A 176 3.47 0.10 7.45
N PRO A 177 2.32 -0.53 7.71
CA PRO A 177 2.12 -1.24 8.97
C PRO A 177 3.00 -2.47 9.14
N LEU A 178 3.53 -3.06 8.06
CA LEU A 178 4.35 -4.28 8.09
C LEU A 178 5.86 -4.02 7.98
N SER A 179 6.31 -2.77 7.81
CA SER A 179 7.71 -2.42 7.53
C SER A 179 8.69 -2.85 8.64
N ASN A 180 8.23 -2.87 9.90
CA ASN A 180 9.05 -3.19 11.07
C ASN A 180 9.04 -4.69 11.46
N LEU A 181 8.56 -5.57 10.57
CA LEU A 181 8.48 -7.01 10.82
C LEU A 181 9.50 -7.78 9.97
N ASP A 182 9.97 -8.91 10.50
CA ASP A 182 10.75 -9.86 9.72
C ASP A 182 9.92 -10.48 8.58
N ALA A 183 10.59 -11.08 7.58
CA ALA A 183 9.96 -11.57 6.35
C ALA A 183 8.87 -12.64 6.62
N ARG A 184 9.13 -13.57 7.55
CA ARG A 184 8.18 -14.65 7.87
C ARG A 184 6.92 -14.09 8.55
N LEU A 185 7.11 -13.19 9.52
CA LEU A 185 6.03 -12.56 10.25
C LEU A 185 5.23 -11.62 9.32
N ARG A 186 5.91 -10.92 8.41
CA ARG A 186 5.29 -10.06 7.39
C ARG A 186 4.32 -10.85 6.50
N THR A 187 4.76 -12.01 5.98
CA THR A 187 3.91 -12.89 5.16
C THR A 187 2.67 -13.36 5.93
N HIS A 188 2.85 -13.77 7.20
CA HIS A 188 1.72 -14.17 8.05
C HIS A 188 0.75 -13.01 8.30
N MET A 189 1.28 -11.82 8.64
CA MET A 189 0.46 -10.64 8.94
C MET A 189 -0.25 -10.08 7.72
N ARG A 190 0.31 -10.22 6.51
CA ARG A 190 -0.36 -9.90 5.25
C ARG A 190 -1.66 -10.70 5.09
N GLY A 191 -1.61 -12.02 5.30
CA GLY A 191 -2.82 -12.85 5.30
C GLY A 191 -3.85 -12.41 6.33
N LYS A 192 -3.41 -12.01 7.55
CA LYS A 192 -4.31 -11.51 8.60
C LYS A 192 -4.95 -10.16 8.25
N ILE A 193 -4.26 -9.27 7.55
CA ILE A 193 -4.85 -8.01 7.06
C ILE A 193 -5.91 -8.27 5.99
N ALA A 194 -5.65 -9.20 5.05
CA ALA A 194 -6.63 -9.59 4.04
C ALA A 194 -7.91 -10.18 4.70
N GLU A 195 -7.74 -11.10 5.65
CA GLU A 195 -8.85 -11.68 6.42
C GLU A 195 -9.65 -10.60 7.18
N LEU A 196 -8.94 -9.65 7.78
CA LEU A 196 -9.57 -8.54 8.50
C LEU A 196 -10.37 -7.64 7.57
N HIS A 197 -9.84 -7.30 6.40
CA HIS A 197 -10.55 -6.50 5.40
C HIS A 197 -11.87 -7.18 5.00
N GLN A 198 -11.82 -8.47 4.65
CA GLN A 198 -13.01 -9.25 4.29
C GLN A 198 -14.05 -9.28 5.41
N ARG A 199 -13.63 -9.45 6.67
CA ARG A 199 -14.53 -9.50 7.83
C ARG A 199 -15.17 -8.16 8.18
N LEU A 200 -14.43 -7.06 8.00
CA LEU A 200 -14.92 -5.72 8.33
C LEU A 200 -15.74 -5.11 7.18
N GLY A 201 -15.45 -5.47 5.94
CA GLY A 201 -16.04 -4.87 4.74
C GLY A 201 -15.81 -3.36 4.65
N ALA A 202 -14.88 -2.79 5.41
CA ALA A 202 -14.57 -1.37 5.42
C ALA A 202 -13.62 -1.01 4.28
N THR A 203 -13.54 0.26 3.92
CA THR A 203 -12.58 0.76 2.93
C THR A 203 -11.19 0.84 3.52
N PHE A 204 -10.19 0.29 2.83
CA PHE A 204 -8.79 0.33 3.25
C PHE A 204 -7.97 1.17 2.27
N ILE A 205 -7.18 2.12 2.79
CA ILE A 205 -6.12 2.81 2.06
C ILE A 205 -4.80 2.44 2.74
N TYR A 206 -4.00 1.66 2.03
CA TYR A 206 -2.80 1.03 2.53
C TYR A 206 -1.57 1.61 1.86
N VAL A 207 -0.58 2.02 2.62
CA VAL A 207 0.71 2.52 2.11
C VAL A 207 1.77 1.46 2.32
N THR A 208 2.50 1.13 1.28
CA THR A 208 3.69 0.27 1.36
C THR A 208 4.73 0.66 0.31
N HIS A 209 5.96 0.24 0.52
CA HIS A 209 7.01 0.21 -0.48
C HIS A 209 7.27 -1.22 -1.00
N ASP A 210 6.62 -2.23 -0.41
CA ASP A 210 6.73 -3.64 -0.81
C ASP A 210 5.70 -3.96 -1.91
N GLN A 211 6.22 -4.32 -3.09
CA GLN A 211 5.41 -4.66 -4.25
C GLN A 211 4.58 -5.93 -4.02
N SER A 212 5.13 -6.92 -3.28
CA SER A 212 4.43 -8.17 -3.00
C SER A 212 3.20 -7.94 -2.13
N GLU A 213 3.27 -6.98 -1.19
CA GLU A 213 2.10 -6.58 -0.40
C GLU A 213 1.04 -5.95 -1.30
N ALA A 214 1.44 -4.98 -2.15
CA ALA A 214 0.54 -4.30 -3.06
C ALA A 214 -0.14 -5.27 -4.03
N MET A 215 0.64 -6.15 -4.68
CA MET A 215 0.13 -7.12 -5.66
C MET A 215 -0.82 -8.17 -5.05
N THR A 216 -0.65 -8.48 -3.75
CA THR A 216 -1.41 -9.57 -3.10
C THR A 216 -2.68 -9.08 -2.40
N LEU A 217 -2.65 -7.86 -1.83
CA LEU A 217 -3.72 -7.38 -0.95
C LEU A 217 -4.76 -6.53 -1.69
N SER A 218 -4.40 -5.93 -2.82
CA SER A 218 -5.14 -4.81 -3.38
C SER A 218 -6.20 -5.21 -4.39
N ASP A 219 -7.36 -4.56 -4.32
CA ASP A 219 -8.29 -4.50 -5.45
C ASP A 219 -7.73 -3.59 -6.55
N ARG A 220 -7.17 -2.43 -6.15
CA ARG A 220 -6.42 -1.53 -7.03
C ARG A 220 -5.18 -0.98 -6.35
N ILE A 221 -4.21 -0.63 -7.19
CA ILE A 221 -2.94 -0.01 -6.80
C ILE A 221 -2.86 1.37 -7.45
N ALA A 222 -2.53 2.39 -6.65
CA ALA A 222 -2.14 3.71 -7.13
C ALA A 222 -0.62 3.83 -7.01
N LEU A 223 0.08 3.77 -8.14
CA LEU A 223 1.52 4.01 -8.17
C LEU A 223 1.81 5.50 -8.15
N MET A 224 2.48 5.94 -7.10
CA MET A 224 2.87 7.34 -6.90
C MET A 224 4.37 7.55 -7.16
N MET A 225 4.69 8.57 -7.93
CA MET A 225 6.06 9.05 -8.13
C MET A 225 6.07 10.58 -8.12
N GLU A 226 7.06 11.17 -7.45
CA GLU A 226 7.29 12.62 -7.46
C GLU A 226 6.06 13.49 -7.12
N GLY A 227 5.17 12.97 -6.26
CA GLY A 227 3.97 13.68 -5.83
C GLY A 227 2.77 13.57 -6.77
N GLU A 228 2.81 12.66 -7.74
CA GLU A 228 1.76 12.39 -8.72
C GLU A 228 1.35 10.92 -8.69
N ILE A 229 0.09 10.61 -9.05
CA ILE A 229 -0.33 9.23 -9.36
C ILE A 229 -0.01 9.00 -10.84
N ILE A 230 0.89 8.06 -11.11
CA ILE A 230 1.36 7.76 -12.47
C ILE A 230 0.42 6.77 -13.15
N GLN A 231 -0.08 5.79 -12.40
CA GLN A 231 -1.09 4.83 -12.88
C GLN A 231 -1.93 4.36 -11.70
N LEU A 232 -3.22 4.15 -11.96
CA LEU A 232 -4.18 3.57 -11.03
C LEU A 232 -4.91 2.44 -11.75
N GLY A 233 -4.81 1.22 -11.25
CA GLY A 233 -5.44 0.04 -11.85
C GLY A 233 -5.38 -1.17 -10.96
N THR A 234 -5.87 -2.29 -11.43
CA THR A 234 -5.70 -3.60 -10.75
C THR A 234 -4.23 -4.01 -10.76
N PRO A 235 -3.80 -4.92 -9.86
CA PRO A 235 -2.45 -5.49 -9.90
C PRO A 235 -2.06 -5.99 -11.30
N ASP A 236 -2.93 -6.76 -11.95
CA ASP A 236 -2.69 -7.31 -13.28
C ASP A 236 -2.54 -6.21 -14.35
N GLU A 237 -3.33 -5.14 -14.30
CA GLU A 237 -3.20 -4.01 -15.22
C GLU A 237 -1.85 -3.32 -15.11
N LEU A 238 -1.36 -3.08 -13.88
CA LEU A 238 -0.05 -2.45 -13.68
C LEU A 238 1.11 -3.34 -14.13
N TYR A 239 0.98 -4.66 -13.97
CA TYR A 239 2.00 -5.63 -14.34
C TYR A 239 2.04 -5.92 -15.85
N GLU A 240 0.87 -6.22 -16.46
CA GLU A 240 0.77 -6.65 -17.86
C GLU A 240 0.62 -5.48 -18.84
N ARG A 241 0.04 -4.34 -18.39
CA ARG A 241 -0.26 -3.16 -19.21
C ARG A 241 0.19 -1.86 -18.55
N PRO A 242 1.50 -1.70 -18.29
CA PRO A 242 2.02 -0.46 -17.72
C PRO A 242 1.83 0.70 -18.71
N ASP A 243 1.29 1.85 -18.22
CA ASP A 243 1.03 3.04 -19.05
C ASP A 243 2.33 3.71 -19.54
N ASN A 244 3.44 3.47 -18.86
CA ASN A 244 4.75 4.00 -19.23
C ASN A 244 5.92 3.17 -18.65
N ILE A 245 7.12 3.44 -19.13
CA ILE A 245 8.35 2.74 -18.72
C ILE A 245 8.61 2.83 -17.22
N ARG A 246 8.28 3.94 -16.55
CA ARG A 246 8.49 4.08 -15.09
C ARG A 246 7.63 3.10 -14.31
N VAL A 247 6.39 2.87 -14.73
CA VAL A 247 5.50 1.87 -14.13
C VAL A 247 6.05 0.47 -14.38
N ALA A 248 6.43 0.16 -15.63
CA ALA A 248 7.00 -1.13 -16.00
C ALA A 248 8.25 -1.50 -15.19
N LYS A 249 9.13 -0.51 -14.96
CA LYS A 249 10.34 -0.67 -14.14
C LYS A 249 10.04 -0.86 -12.66
N PHE A 250 9.08 -0.12 -12.14
CA PHE A 250 8.78 -0.17 -10.71
C PHE A 250 7.99 -1.44 -10.33
N ILE A 251 7.08 -1.91 -11.18
CA ILE A 251 6.23 -3.07 -10.89
C ILE A 251 6.88 -4.35 -11.43
N GLY A 252 7.07 -5.31 -10.54
CA GLY A 252 7.66 -6.62 -10.82
C GLY A 252 9.08 -6.78 -10.29
N SER A 253 9.41 -8.00 -9.87
CA SER A 253 10.73 -8.40 -9.39
C SER A 253 11.09 -9.75 -10.04
N PRO A 254 12.22 -9.83 -10.75
CA PRO A 254 13.17 -8.76 -11.06
C PRO A 254 12.58 -7.66 -11.97
N GLU A 255 13.33 -6.52 -12.06
CA GLU A 255 12.96 -5.39 -12.93
C GLU A 255 12.84 -5.85 -14.39
N ILE A 256 11.96 -5.19 -15.15
CA ILE A 256 11.76 -5.47 -16.57
C ILE A 256 13.02 -5.12 -17.38
N ASN A 257 13.43 -6.02 -18.28
CA ASN A 257 14.53 -5.74 -19.22
C ASN A 257 14.04 -4.81 -20.33
N LEU A 258 14.77 -3.72 -20.58
CA LEU A 258 14.47 -2.74 -21.62
C LEU A 258 15.52 -2.84 -22.72
N LEU A 259 15.09 -3.22 -23.91
CA LEU A 259 15.97 -3.43 -25.07
C LEU A 259 15.46 -2.60 -26.26
N PRO A 260 16.36 -2.08 -27.11
CA PRO A 260 15.95 -1.41 -28.32
C PRO A 260 15.40 -2.37 -29.35
N ALA A 261 14.47 -1.88 -30.16
CA ALA A 261 13.94 -2.58 -31.31
C ALA A 261 13.55 -1.58 -32.41
N LEU A 262 13.26 -2.06 -33.61
CA LEU A 262 12.85 -1.23 -34.72
C LEU A 262 11.43 -1.60 -35.15
N VAL A 263 10.64 -0.62 -35.54
CA VAL A 263 9.40 -0.84 -36.30
C VAL A 263 9.70 -0.56 -37.75
N ARG A 264 9.46 -1.52 -38.65
CA ARG A 264 9.55 -1.36 -40.10
C ARG A 264 8.32 -1.96 -40.76
N SER A 265 7.66 -1.15 -41.59
CA SER A 265 6.44 -1.54 -42.32
C SER A 265 5.40 -2.19 -41.42
N GLY A 266 5.22 -1.63 -40.20
CA GLY A 266 4.24 -2.12 -39.21
C GLY A 266 4.60 -3.44 -38.54
N ARG A 267 5.86 -3.91 -38.63
CA ARG A 267 6.37 -5.09 -37.92
C ARG A 267 7.47 -4.70 -36.95
N LEU A 268 7.47 -5.35 -35.80
CA LEU A 268 8.57 -5.25 -34.84
C LEU A 268 9.76 -6.09 -35.34
N ILE A 269 10.92 -5.43 -35.46
CA ILE A 269 12.20 -6.06 -35.78
C ILE A 269 13.04 -6.01 -34.49
N PHE A 270 13.44 -7.17 -34.00
CA PHE A 270 14.28 -7.28 -32.82
C PHE A 270 15.53 -8.10 -33.14
N ASN A 271 16.70 -7.54 -32.83
CA ASN A 271 18.03 -8.11 -33.15
C ASN A 271 18.14 -8.56 -34.61
N GLY A 272 17.71 -7.71 -35.54
CA GLY A 272 17.74 -7.96 -36.99
C GLY A 272 16.68 -8.93 -37.50
N GLN A 273 15.89 -9.54 -36.66
CA GLN A 273 14.86 -10.53 -37.02
C GLN A 273 13.44 -9.95 -36.91
N ALA A 274 12.60 -10.23 -37.92
CA ALA A 274 11.19 -9.82 -37.88
C ALA A 274 10.40 -10.71 -36.92
N THR A 275 9.72 -10.09 -35.97
CA THR A 275 8.82 -10.81 -35.06
C THR A 275 7.41 -10.97 -35.65
N ALA A 276 6.58 -11.81 -35.04
CA ALA A 276 5.16 -11.93 -35.39
C ALA A 276 4.33 -10.69 -34.98
N LEU A 277 4.89 -9.82 -34.13
CA LEU A 277 4.18 -8.65 -33.58
C LEU A 277 4.03 -7.56 -34.65
N ARG A 278 2.78 -7.10 -34.80
CA ARG A 278 2.44 -5.94 -35.64
C ARG A 278 2.17 -4.73 -34.76
N ILE A 279 2.79 -3.61 -35.08
CA ILE A 279 2.67 -2.35 -34.36
C ILE A 279 2.16 -1.28 -35.34
N ALA A 280 1.02 -0.68 -35.02
CA ALA A 280 0.46 0.43 -35.82
C ALA A 280 1.22 1.74 -35.50
N SER A 281 2.49 1.79 -35.94
CA SER A 281 3.36 2.96 -35.78
C SER A 281 4.17 3.13 -37.06
N PRO A 282 4.55 4.37 -37.44
CA PRO A 282 5.52 4.60 -38.50
C PRO A 282 6.87 3.95 -38.19
N ASP A 283 7.70 3.79 -39.22
CA ASP A 283 9.05 3.27 -39.06
C ASP A 283 9.81 4.11 -38.03
N SER A 284 10.26 3.47 -36.96
CA SER A 284 10.86 4.15 -35.81
C SER A 284 11.68 3.18 -34.93
N THR A 285 12.59 3.75 -34.16
CA THR A 285 13.20 3.03 -33.03
C THR A 285 12.24 3.03 -31.84
N VAL A 286 12.03 1.89 -31.24
CA VAL A 286 11.19 1.70 -30.05
C VAL A 286 11.99 0.98 -28.96
N THR A 287 11.52 1.08 -27.72
CA THR A 287 12.03 0.28 -26.61
C THR A 287 11.02 -0.82 -26.31
N ILE A 288 11.46 -2.07 -26.29
CA ILE A 288 10.66 -3.20 -25.84
C ILE A 288 11.00 -3.53 -24.39
N GLY A 289 9.97 -3.89 -23.62
CA GLY A 289 10.11 -4.38 -22.26
C GLY A 289 9.87 -5.89 -22.21
N ILE A 290 10.81 -6.64 -21.63
CA ILE A 290 10.71 -8.08 -21.50
C ILE A 290 10.87 -8.46 -20.03
N ARG A 291 9.83 -9.06 -19.43
CA ARG A 291 9.90 -9.63 -18.07
C ARG A 291 10.83 -10.83 -18.06
N ALA A 292 11.71 -10.94 -17.05
CA ALA A 292 12.64 -12.06 -16.92
C ALA A 292 11.93 -13.44 -16.96
N GLN A 293 10.74 -13.51 -16.35
CA GLN A 293 9.90 -14.73 -16.34
C GLN A 293 9.35 -15.14 -17.72
N ARG A 294 9.44 -14.25 -18.71
CA ARG A 294 9.01 -14.51 -20.10
C ARG A 294 10.19 -14.85 -21.01
N VAL A 295 11.42 -14.89 -20.48
CA VAL A 295 12.61 -15.29 -21.20
C VAL A 295 12.83 -16.78 -20.96
N HIS A 296 13.04 -17.53 -22.04
CA HIS A 296 13.31 -18.96 -21.97
C HIS A 296 14.65 -19.27 -22.62
N THR A 297 15.36 -20.24 -22.08
CA THR A 297 16.52 -20.81 -22.78
C THR A 297 16.02 -21.53 -24.02
N ALA A 298 16.71 -21.36 -25.16
CA ALA A 298 16.34 -21.95 -26.40
C ALA A 298 17.57 -22.56 -27.08
N ASP A 299 17.35 -23.63 -27.83
CA ASP A 299 18.33 -24.16 -28.77
C ASP A 299 18.48 -23.19 -29.95
N VAL A 300 19.61 -23.25 -30.64
CA VAL A 300 19.96 -22.36 -31.76
C VAL A 300 18.93 -22.37 -32.91
N ASP A 301 18.17 -23.47 -33.00
CA ASP A 301 17.15 -23.67 -34.06
C ASP A 301 15.73 -23.29 -33.63
N ALA A 302 15.55 -22.59 -32.49
CA ALA A 302 14.24 -22.18 -32.02
C ALA A 302 13.59 -21.13 -32.93
N ASP A 303 12.29 -21.24 -33.17
CA ASP A 303 11.51 -20.26 -33.91
C ASP A 303 11.34 -18.98 -33.08
N GLY A 304 11.92 -17.89 -33.55
CA GLY A 304 11.76 -16.57 -32.93
C GLY A 304 13.09 -15.81 -32.77
N PRO A 305 13.02 -14.54 -32.35
CA PRO A 305 14.22 -13.74 -32.16
C PRO A 305 15.01 -14.22 -30.93
N LEU A 306 16.23 -14.64 -31.19
CA LEU A 306 17.18 -15.08 -30.19
C LEU A 306 18.11 -13.94 -29.77
N ILE A 307 18.47 -13.91 -28.49
CA ILE A 307 19.53 -13.06 -27.95
C ILE A 307 20.55 -13.93 -27.23
N GLN A 308 21.82 -13.61 -27.40
CA GLN A 308 22.89 -14.23 -26.65
C GLN A 308 23.15 -13.42 -25.39
N LEU A 309 23.05 -14.06 -24.23
CA LEU A 309 23.37 -13.45 -22.95
C LEU A 309 24.75 -13.92 -22.47
N THR A 310 25.66 -12.99 -22.21
CA THR A 310 26.92 -13.27 -21.52
C THR A 310 26.67 -13.08 -20.02
N VAL A 311 26.58 -14.20 -19.29
CA VAL A 311 26.26 -14.18 -17.85
C VAL A 311 27.50 -13.75 -17.05
N HIS A 312 27.34 -12.75 -16.17
CA HIS A 312 28.38 -12.25 -15.28
C HIS A 312 28.12 -12.61 -13.81
N ARG A 313 26.85 -12.81 -13.45
CA ARG A 313 26.44 -13.11 -12.09
C ARG A 313 25.19 -13.99 -12.05
N GLU A 314 25.20 -14.94 -11.13
CA GLU A 314 24.06 -15.79 -10.81
C GLU A 314 23.63 -15.56 -9.36
N GLU A 315 22.34 -15.51 -9.12
CA GLU A 315 21.74 -15.49 -7.78
C GLU A 315 20.72 -16.62 -7.65
N THR A 316 20.96 -17.55 -6.73
CA THR A 316 20.04 -18.64 -6.43
C THR A 316 19.01 -18.19 -5.41
N LEU A 317 17.74 -18.21 -5.77
CA LEU A 317 16.58 -17.84 -4.93
C LEU A 317 15.68 -19.08 -4.72
N GLY A 318 16.16 -20.03 -3.93
CA GLY A 318 15.44 -21.31 -3.73
C GLY A 318 15.44 -22.17 -4.98
N GLU A 319 14.30 -22.34 -5.62
CA GLU A 319 14.16 -23.12 -6.87
C GLU A 319 14.52 -22.30 -8.13
N ASP A 320 14.50 -20.96 -8.03
CA ASP A 320 14.79 -20.06 -9.14
C ASP A 320 16.25 -19.64 -9.13
N VAL A 321 16.80 -19.44 -10.33
CA VAL A 321 18.13 -18.85 -10.54
C VAL A 321 17.98 -17.60 -11.40
N LEU A 322 18.40 -16.45 -10.86
CA LEU A 322 18.48 -15.20 -11.61
C LEU A 322 19.83 -15.08 -12.27
N LEU A 323 19.84 -14.92 -13.59
CA LEU A 323 21.02 -14.70 -14.40
C LEU A 323 21.12 -13.19 -14.73
N TYR A 324 22.23 -12.59 -14.35
CA TYR A 324 22.55 -11.21 -14.71
C TYR A 324 23.67 -11.22 -15.74
N GLY A 325 23.46 -10.54 -16.84
CA GLY A 325 24.44 -10.54 -17.91
C GLY A 325 24.24 -9.40 -18.88
N GLU A 326 25.12 -9.33 -19.85
CA GLU A 326 25.07 -8.40 -20.97
C GLU A 326 24.63 -9.10 -22.24
N THR A 327 23.86 -8.40 -23.05
CA THR A 327 23.47 -8.85 -24.39
C THR A 327 23.80 -7.79 -25.41
N ALA A 328 24.16 -8.22 -26.62
CA ALA A 328 24.31 -7.32 -27.76
C ALA A 328 23.03 -7.33 -28.59
N VAL A 329 22.46 -6.16 -28.80
CA VAL A 329 21.34 -5.96 -29.73
C VAL A 329 21.80 -4.96 -30.81
N ASP A 330 21.73 -5.36 -32.05
CA ASP A 330 22.19 -4.57 -33.20
C ASP A 330 23.63 -4.00 -33.01
N GLY A 331 24.53 -4.81 -32.41
CA GLY A 331 25.94 -4.47 -32.18
C GLY A 331 26.22 -3.53 -31.01
N ARG A 332 25.23 -3.25 -30.14
CA ARG A 332 25.38 -2.47 -28.91
C ARG A 332 25.15 -3.36 -27.69
N SER A 333 25.97 -3.16 -26.66
CA SER A 333 25.83 -3.85 -25.38
C SER A 333 24.73 -3.21 -24.51
N TYR A 334 23.92 -4.05 -23.86
CA TYR A 334 22.82 -3.67 -22.97
C TYR A 334 22.83 -4.50 -21.70
#